data_10f91754db34828bee87e8c43267a882
#
_entry.id   10f91754db34828bee87e8c43267a882
#
_cell.length_a   1.000
_cell.length_b   1.000
_cell.length_c   1.000
_cell.angle_alpha   90.00
_cell.angle_beta   90.00
_cell.angle_gamma   90.00
#
_symmetry.space_group_name_H-M   'P 1'
#
loop_
_entity.id
_entity.type
_entity.pdbx_description
1 polymer ?
#
loop_
_entity_poly.entity_id
_entity_poly.type
_entity_poly.pdbx_seq_one_letter_code
_entity_poly.pdbx_strand_id
1 'polypeptide(L)'
;MKPGLSMLRTAAAATAALGLCALAAAAPGGVNAGACKGTVYLTFDTGSMSQAQLIADTLRRHRIHATFFLANEKTIHGDSTLDDGWAPYWKSLAADGHAFGTHTFDHVYYKGEAGAGKVRFRPQFGEEGGRNVVWSEPEFCAELKRSAERFKAMTGQPMDPLWRAPGGHLSATTEAWAKQCGFAHVAWAPAGFLGDELPSERYPNDALLQKALSSLRDGDITMAHLGIWSRRDPWAPADLEPLITGLERKGFCFATLRDHPQYQAWLGAHPAHTAAR
;
A
#
# COMPACT_ATOMS: atom_id res chain seq x y z
N MET A 1 -69.08 44.58 58.28
CA MET A 1 -68.68 43.27 58.78
C MET A 1 -67.25 43.07 58.28
N LYS A 2 -66.36 42.76 59.20
CA LYS A 2 -64.90 42.99 59.03
C LYS A 2 -64.20 41.96 58.14
N PRO A 3 -63.11 42.39 57.41
CA PRO A 3 -62.31 41.50 56.56
C PRO A 3 -61.19 40.80 57.33
N GLY A 4 -60.93 39.57 56.90
CA GLY A 4 -59.82 38.75 57.45
C GLY A 4 -58.48 39.04 56.78
N LEU A 5 -57.48 39.19 57.60
CA LEU A 5 -56.07 39.42 57.23
C LEU A 5 -55.44 38.13 56.72
N SER A 6 -54.88 38.16 55.49
CA SER A 6 -54.11 37.06 54.94
C SER A 6 -52.63 37.35 55.08
N MET A 7 -51.91 36.48 55.87
CA MET A 7 -50.46 36.58 56.04
C MET A 7 -49.70 36.01 54.83
N LEU A 8 -48.88 36.83 54.19
CA LEU A 8 -47.88 36.38 53.21
C LEU A 8 -46.76 35.62 53.96
N ARG A 9 -46.53 34.39 53.58
CA ARG A 9 -45.33 33.64 53.92
C ARG A 9 -44.36 33.70 52.76
N THR A 10 -43.25 34.39 52.96
CA THR A 10 -42.10 34.38 52.02
C THR A 10 -41.33 33.07 52.15
N ALA A 11 -41.33 32.29 51.10
CA ALA A 11 -40.46 31.11 50.98
C ALA A 11 -39.12 31.53 50.36
N ALA A 12 -38.06 31.39 51.10
CA ALA A 12 -36.69 31.55 50.59
C ALA A 12 -36.29 30.32 49.79
N ALA A 13 -36.05 30.51 48.50
CA ALA A 13 -35.51 29.46 47.64
C ALA A 13 -33.99 29.44 47.79
N ALA A 14 -33.45 28.36 48.37
CA ALA A 14 -32.01 28.08 48.40
C ALA A 14 -31.61 27.44 47.04
N THR A 15 -30.86 28.19 46.25
CA THR A 15 -30.24 27.65 45.02
C THR A 15 -28.99 26.88 45.39
N ALA A 16 -29.07 25.55 45.30
CA ALA A 16 -27.91 24.67 45.36
C ALA A 16 -27.18 24.70 44.02
N ALA A 17 -26.00 25.30 43.96
CA ALA A 17 -25.11 25.21 42.81
C ALA A 17 -24.42 23.85 42.80
N LEU A 18 -24.87 22.96 41.91
CA LEU A 18 -24.15 21.74 41.60
C LEU A 18 -22.91 22.08 40.72
N GLY A 19 -21.76 22.05 41.34
CA GLY A 19 -20.50 22.13 40.63
C GLY A 19 -20.29 20.87 39.81
N LEU A 20 -20.42 20.96 38.47
CA LEU A 20 -19.97 19.93 37.57
C LEU A 20 -18.43 19.92 37.56
N CYS A 21 -17.80 18.99 38.26
CA CYS A 21 -16.39 18.64 38.02
C CYS A 21 -16.31 17.96 36.66
N ALA A 22 -15.94 18.71 35.60
CA ALA A 22 -15.52 18.14 34.35
C ALA A 22 -14.20 17.37 34.56
N LEU A 23 -14.29 16.04 34.63
CA LEU A 23 -13.11 15.19 34.46
C LEU A 23 -12.59 15.40 33.05
N ALA A 24 -11.55 16.19 32.86
CA ALA A 24 -10.79 16.22 31.65
C ALA A 24 -10.14 14.84 31.47
N ALA A 25 -10.73 14.01 30.64
CA ALA A 25 -10.06 12.82 30.15
C ALA A 25 -8.81 13.26 29.41
N ALA A 26 -7.64 13.02 29.99
CA ALA A 26 -6.37 13.18 29.31
C ALA A 26 -6.40 12.27 28.08
N ALA A 27 -6.39 12.86 26.90
CA ALA A 27 -6.17 12.12 25.65
C ALA A 27 -4.83 11.38 25.80
N PRO A 28 -4.76 10.09 25.38
CA PRO A 28 -3.49 9.37 25.41
C PRO A 28 -2.50 10.14 24.54
N GLY A 29 -1.33 10.38 25.12
CA GLY A 29 -0.28 11.25 24.62
C GLY A 29 -0.03 11.02 23.12
N GLY A 30 -0.41 12.00 22.33
CA GLY A 30 0.10 12.13 20.99
C GLY A 30 1.62 12.23 21.09
N VAL A 31 2.34 11.25 20.55
CA VAL A 31 3.75 11.43 20.26
C VAL A 31 3.86 12.74 19.51
N ASN A 32 4.63 13.68 20.04
CA ASN A 32 4.98 14.92 19.36
C ASN A 32 5.45 14.50 17.97
N ALA A 33 4.66 14.81 16.94
CA ALA A 33 5.07 14.74 15.55
C ALA A 33 6.12 15.84 15.37
N GLY A 34 7.34 15.60 15.86
CA GLY A 34 8.50 16.35 15.45
C GLY A 34 8.50 16.28 13.92
N ALA A 35 8.67 17.43 13.28
CA ALA A 35 8.68 17.49 11.82
C ALA A 35 9.62 16.41 11.28
N CYS A 36 9.09 15.53 10.40
CA CYS A 36 9.89 14.48 9.78
C CYS A 36 11.04 15.12 9.00
N LYS A 37 12.23 14.54 9.10
CA LYS A 37 13.38 14.95 8.29
C LYS A 37 13.22 14.56 6.81
N GLY A 38 12.32 13.64 6.54
CA GLY A 38 11.98 13.14 5.22
C GLY A 38 10.96 12.03 5.32
N THR A 39 10.41 11.63 4.18
CA THR A 39 9.43 10.54 4.08
C THR A 39 9.97 9.45 3.16
N VAL A 40 9.90 8.20 3.60
CA VAL A 40 10.17 7.01 2.79
C VAL A 40 8.84 6.31 2.49
N TYR A 41 8.64 5.91 1.25
CA TYR A 41 7.43 5.26 0.79
C TYR A 41 7.66 3.76 0.67
N LEU A 42 7.25 3.02 1.70
CA LEU A 42 7.35 1.56 1.68
C LEU A 42 6.36 0.98 0.67
N THR A 43 6.85 0.18 -0.26
CA THR A 43 5.97 -0.53 -1.19
C THR A 43 6.32 -2.00 -1.28
N PHE A 44 5.28 -2.83 -1.49
CA PHE A 44 5.39 -4.27 -1.57
C PHE A 44 4.66 -4.77 -2.80
N ASP A 45 5.33 -5.59 -3.59
CA ASP A 45 4.70 -6.36 -4.65
C ASP A 45 4.21 -7.70 -4.07
N THR A 46 3.26 -8.36 -4.71
CA THR A 46 2.78 -9.68 -4.29
C THR A 46 3.92 -10.70 -4.19
N GLY A 47 3.87 -11.83 -4.80
CA GLY A 47 4.87 -12.90 -4.70
C GLY A 47 4.29 -14.14 -4.03
N SER A 48 5.10 -14.91 -3.30
CA SER A 48 4.67 -16.17 -2.68
C SER A 48 3.71 -16.02 -1.50
N MET A 49 3.49 -14.80 -1.00
CA MET A 49 2.69 -14.46 0.18
C MET A 49 3.17 -15.10 1.50
N SER A 50 4.33 -15.72 1.51
CA SER A 50 4.85 -16.43 2.70
C SER A 50 5.12 -15.51 3.89
N GLN A 51 5.28 -14.21 3.67
CA GLN A 51 5.55 -13.20 4.69
C GLN A 51 4.41 -12.18 4.85
N ALA A 52 3.30 -12.39 4.15
CA ALA A 52 2.21 -11.43 4.06
C ALA A 52 1.68 -11.01 5.45
N GLN A 53 1.35 -11.98 6.30
CA GLN A 53 0.82 -11.69 7.64
C GLN A 53 1.84 -10.99 8.54
N LEU A 54 3.11 -11.43 8.50
CA LEU A 54 4.19 -10.81 9.27
C LEU A 54 4.38 -9.34 8.88
N ILE A 55 4.36 -9.04 7.57
CA ILE A 55 4.49 -7.68 7.05
C ILE A 55 3.31 -6.82 7.51
N ALA A 56 2.07 -7.31 7.37
CA ALA A 56 0.88 -6.60 7.82
C ALA A 56 0.92 -6.28 9.32
N ASP A 57 1.29 -7.26 10.15
CA ASP A 57 1.37 -7.09 11.60
C ASP A 57 2.49 -6.13 12.01
N THR A 58 3.62 -6.15 11.30
CA THR A 58 4.73 -5.21 11.53
C THR A 58 4.31 -3.77 11.21
N LEU A 59 3.71 -3.53 10.05
CA LEU A 59 3.21 -2.22 9.66
C LEU A 59 2.18 -1.69 10.66
N ARG A 60 1.27 -2.54 11.13
CA ARG A 60 0.26 -2.19 12.12
C ARG A 60 0.88 -1.82 13.47
N ARG A 61 1.87 -2.59 13.96
CA ARG A 61 2.59 -2.27 15.23
C ARG A 61 3.25 -0.90 15.18
N HIS A 62 3.84 -0.54 14.06
CA HIS A 62 4.48 0.75 13.84
C HIS A 62 3.51 1.86 13.41
N ARG A 63 2.23 1.55 13.15
CA ARG A 63 1.22 2.48 12.62
C ARG A 63 1.66 3.12 11.30
N ILE A 64 2.26 2.32 10.43
CA ILE A 64 2.77 2.73 9.13
C ILE A 64 1.81 2.28 8.05
N HIS A 65 1.52 3.17 7.11
CA HIS A 65 0.80 2.83 5.90
C HIS A 65 1.80 2.65 4.75
N ALA A 66 1.58 1.62 3.94
CA ALA A 66 2.39 1.27 2.78
C ALA A 66 1.53 1.19 1.51
N THR A 67 2.15 1.01 0.36
CA THR A 67 1.44 0.76 -0.90
C THR A 67 1.77 -0.64 -1.41
N PHE A 68 0.75 -1.37 -1.84
CA PHE A 68 0.86 -2.74 -2.34
C PHE A 68 0.53 -2.79 -3.83
N PHE A 69 1.35 -3.49 -4.62
CA PHE A 69 1.11 -3.73 -6.04
C PHE A 69 0.74 -5.20 -6.25
N LEU A 70 -0.47 -5.43 -6.76
CA LEU A 70 -1.10 -6.74 -6.77
C LEU A 70 -1.09 -7.38 -8.16
N ALA A 71 -0.56 -8.60 -8.24
CA ALA A 71 -0.74 -9.55 -9.33
C ALA A 71 -1.38 -10.83 -8.79
N ASN A 72 -2.01 -11.64 -9.65
CA ASN A 72 -2.64 -12.91 -9.26
C ASN A 72 -1.63 -14.07 -9.26
N GLU A 73 -0.60 -13.94 -8.44
CA GLU A 73 0.50 -14.88 -8.35
C GLU A 73 0.15 -16.12 -7.50
N LYS A 74 0.84 -17.22 -7.76
CA LYS A 74 0.72 -18.42 -6.93
C LYS A 74 1.31 -18.19 -5.54
N THR A 75 0.58 -18.66 -4.52
CA THR A 75 1.00 -18.56 -3.13
C THR A 75 1.56 -19.88 -2.59
N ILE A 76 2.19 -19.84 -1.43
CA ILE A 76 2.67 -21.05 -0.73
C ILE A 76 1.54 -22.02 -0.35
N HIS A 77 0.27 -21.57 -0.39
CA HIS A 77 -0.89 -22.40 -0.07
C HIS A 77 -1.45 -23.13 -1.31
N GLY A 78 -0.87 -22.86 -2.50
CA GLY A 78 -1.32 -23.47 -3.76
C GLY A 78 -2.48 -22.74 -4.43
N ASP A 79 -3.04 -21.73 -3.79
CA ASP A 79 -4.02 -20.79 -4.35
C ASP A 79 -3.31 -19.62 -5.07
N SER A 80 -4.06 -18.60 -5.42
CA SER A 80 -3.51 -17.36 -5.99
C SER A 80 -3.87 -16.16 -5.13
N THR A 81 -3.02 -15.14 -5.15
CA THR A 81 -3.10 -13.94 -4.28
C THR A 81 -4.41 -13.18 -4.38
N LEU A 82 -5.11 -13.29 -5.50
CA LEU A 82 -6.41 -12.67 -5.74
C LEU A 82 -7.56 -13.67 -5.75
N ASP A 83 -7.38 -14.88 -5.21
CA ASP A 83 -8.48 -15.82 -4.94
C ASP A 83 -9.29 -15.35 -3.71
N ASP A 84 -10.54 -15.78 -3.61
CA ASP A 84 -11.46 -15.34 -2.55
C ASP A 84 -10.94 -15.61 -1.14
N GLY A 85 -10.11 -16.63 -0.95
CA GLY A 85 -9.45 -16.94 0.32
C GLY A 85 -8.62 -15.80 0.88
N TRP A 86 -8.08 -14.93 0.01
CA TRP A 86 -7.27 -13.77 0.40
C TRP A 86 -8.10 -12.49 0.64
N ALA A 87 -9.40 -12.50 0.35
CA ALA A 87 -10.26 -11.33 0.55
C ALA A 87 -10.22 -10.77 1.99
N PRO A 88 -10.22 -11.57 3.08
CA PRO A 88 -10.09 -11.05 4.44
C PRO A 88 -8.78 -10.29 4.67
N TYR A 89 -7.66 -10.79 4.13
CA TYR A 89 -6.34 -10.15 4.24
C TYR A 89 -6.34 -8.78 3.55
N TRP A 90 -6.77 -8.72 2.28
CA TRP A 90 -6.82 -7.47 1.53
C TRP A 90 -7.82 -6.46 2.12
N LYS A 91 -8.97 -6.92 2.61
CA LYS A 91 -9.93 -6.08 3.34
C LYS A 91 -9.33 -5.46 4.59
N SER A 92 -8.58 -6.24 5.36
CA SER A 92 -7.91 -5.75 6.57
C SER A 92 -6.92 -4.65 6.25
N LEU A 93 -6.03 -4.86 5.26
CA LEU A 93 -5.06 -3.84 4.84
C LEU A 93 -5.74 -2.59 4.28
N ALA A 94 -6.82 -2.74 3.52
CA ALA A 94 -7.60 -1.60 3.00
C ALA A 94 -8.25 -0.80 4.14
N ALA A 95 -8.79 -1.48 5.15
CA ALA A 95 -9.37 -0.86 6.34
C ALA A 95 -8.30 -0.17 7.22
N ASP A 96 -7.09 -0.70 7.26
CA ASP A 96 -5.95 -0.09 7.95
C ASP A 96 -5.41 1.16 7.22
N GLY A 97 -5.91 1.49 6.02
CA GLY A 97 -5.54 2.72 5.30
C GLY A 97 -4.38 2.59 4.31
N HIS A 98 -3.96 1.37 4.00
CA HIS A 98 -2.96 1.12 2.97
C HIS A 98 -3.47 1.50 1.55
N ALA A 99 -2.54 1.79 0.64
CA ALA A 99 -2.81 2.07 -0.76
C ALA A 99 -2.55 0.83 -1.63
N PHE A 100 -3.20 0.75 -2.80
CA PHE A 100 -3.10 -0.41 -3.68
C PHE A 100 -2.99 0.01 -5.14
N GLY A 101 -2.08 -0.62 -5.88
CA GLY A 101 -1.91 -0.49 -7.33
C GLY A 101 -1.88 -1.86 -7.99
N THR A 102 -1.93 -1.89 -9.32
CA THR A 102 -1.81 -3.15 -10.08
C THR A 102 -0.35 -3.47 -10.43
N HIS A 103 0.01 -4.74 -10.32
CA HIS A 103 1.28 -5.31 -10.80
C HIS A 103 1.08 -6.14 -12.07
N THR A 104 0.07 -5.77 -12.88
CA THR A 104 -0.59 -6.58 -13.90
C THR A 104 -1.25 -7.84 -13.29
N PHE A 105 -2.35 -8.31 -13.87
CA PHE A 105 -3.07 -9.42 -13.24
C PHE A 105 -2.26 -10.72 -13.29
N ASP A 106 -1.76 -11.10 -14.47
CA ASP A 106 -1.03 -12.34 -14.67
C ASP A 106 0.50 -12.18 -14.54
N HIS A 107 0.97 -11.12 -13.84
CA HIS A 107 2.38 -10.79 -13.62
C HIS A 107 3.17 -10.78 -14.93
N VAL A 108 2.89 -9.79 -15.79
CA VAL A 108 3.26 -9.79 -17.20
C VAL A 108 4.59 -9.09 -17.45
N TYR A 109 5.60 -9.86 -17.85
CA TYR A 109 6.90 -9.30 -18.22
C TYR A 109 6.88 -8.68 -19.62
N TYR A 110 7.40 -7.46 -19.75
CA TYR A 110 7.73 -6.85 -21.04
C TYR A 110 8.90 -7.60 -21.71
N LYS A 111 8.77 -7.89 -23.03
CA LYS A 111 9.77 -8.64 -23.81
C LYS A 111 10.25 -7.91 -25.07
N GLY A 112 9.75 -6.72 -25.33
CA GLY A 112 10.18 -5.87 -26.45
C GLY A 112 9.06 -5.47 -27.39
N GLU A 113 9.34 -4.48 -28.22
CA GLU A 113 8.42 -4.03 -29.24
C GLU A 113 8.23 -5.13 -30.34
N ALA A 114 7.00 -5.25 -30.84
CA ALA A 114 6.67 -6.22 -31.91
C ALA A 114 6.38 -5.56 -33.27
N GLY A 115 6.49 -4.22 -33.34
CA GLY A 115 6.12 -3.44 -34.52
C GLY A 115 4.61 -3.24 -34.67
N ALA A 116 4.21 -2.36 -35.58
CA ALA A 116 2.81 -2.06 -35.89
C ALA A 116 1.94 -1.74 -34.64
N GLY A 117 2.51 -1.01 -33.67
CA GLY A 117 1.79 -0.64 -32.43
C GLY A 117 1.46 -1.85 -31.55
N LYS A 118 2.28 -2.88 -31.56
CA LYS A 118 2.16 -4.07 -30.71
C LYS A 118 3.42 -4.31 -29.90
N VAL A 119 3.26 -4.95 -28.76
CA VAL A 119 4.33 -5.25 -27.81
C VAL A 119 4.33 -6.74 -27.47
N ARG A 120 5.52 -7.34 -27.36
CA ARG A 120 5.70 -8.70 -26.87
C ARG A 120 5.74 -8.70 -25.35
N PHE A 121 4.95 -9.59 -24.79
CA PHE A 121 4.88 -9.85 -23.35
C PHE A 121 5.06 -11.34 -23.06
N ARG A 122 5.28 -11.63 -21.79
CA ARG A 122 5.27 -12.99 -21.24
C ARG A 122 4.56 -12.98 -19.89
N PRO A 123 3.27 -13.30 -19.85
CA PRO A 123 2.56 -13.54 -18.59
C PRO A 123 3.25 -14.68 -17.83
N GLN A 124 3.35 -14.55 -16.51
CA GLN A 124 3.89 -15.60 -15.66
C GLN A 124 2.81 -16.62 -15.28
N PHE A 125 1.58 -16.13 -15.13
CA PHE A 125 0.43 -16.91 -14.69
C PHE A 125 -0.72 -16.83 -15.71
N GLY A 126 -1.87 -17.39 -15.37
CA GLY A 126 -3.06 -17.39 -16.21
C GLY A 126 -2.97 -18.36 -17.39
N GLU A 127 -3.92 -18.24 -18.33
CA GLU A 127 -4.03 -19.14 -19.50
C GLU A 127 -2.82 -19.03 -20.45
N GLU A 128 -2.22 -17.86 -20.53
CA GLU A 128 -1.04 -17.59 -21.37
C GLU A 128 0.28 -17.72 -20.60
N GLY A 129 0.22 -18.20 -19.37
CA GLY A 129 1.36 -18.32 -18.48
C GLY A 129 2.56 -19.05 -19.10
N GLY A 130 3.74 -18.41 -19.02
CA GLY A 130 4.99 -18.93 -19.57
C GLY A 130 5.15 -18.80 -21.09
N ARG A 131 4.14 -18.36 -21.84
CA ARG A 131 4.18 -18.18 -23.30
C ARG A 131 4.52 -16.74 -23.68
N ASN A 132 5.19 -16.56 -24.81
CA ASN A 132 5.34 -15.23 -25.39
C ASN A 132 4.06 -14.89 -26.20
N VAL A 133 3.50 -13.73 -25.88
CA VAL A 133 2.29 -13.20 -26.53
C VAL A 133 2.58 -11.84 -27.14
N VAL A 134 1.74 -11.42 -28.08
CA VAL A 134 1.86 -10.09 -28.71
C VAL A 134 0.53 -9.39 -28.53
N TRP A 135 0.55 -8.34 -27.71
CA TRP A 135 -0.64 -7.57 -27.36
C TRP A 135 -0.63 -6.18 -27.99
N SER A 136 -1.81 -5.67 -28.17
CA SER A 136 -2.13 -4.28 -28.47
C SER A 136 -2.43 -3.52 -27.16
N GLU A 137 -2.63 -2.20 -27.25
CA GLU A 137 -3.02 -1.36 -26.13
C GLU A 137 -4.29 -1.86 -25.39
N PRO A 138 -5.42 -2.19 -26.08
CA PRO A 138 -6.62 -2.66 -25.38
C PRO A 138 -6.41 -3.93 -24.54
N GLU A 139 -5.58 -4.87 -25.03
CA GLU A 139 -5.26 -6.11 -24.31
C GLU A 139 -4.43 -5.81 -23.06
N PHE A 140 -3.44 -4.94 -23.19
CA PHE A 140 -2.64 -4.49 -22.04
C PHE A 140 -3.49 -3.69 -21.03
N CYS A 141 -4.38 -2.81 -21.50
CA CYS A 141 -5.31 -2.08 -20.64
C CYS A 141 -6.26 -3.00 -19.87
N ALA A 142 -6.77 -4.05 -20.55
CA ALA A 142 -7.62 -5.03 -19.88
C ALA A 142 -6.88 -5.74 -18.74
N GLU A 143 -5.61 -6.08 -18.97
CA GLU A 143 -4.76 -6.72 -17.98
C GLU A 143 -4.55 -5.85 -16.72
N LEU A 144 -4.32 -4.54 -16.88
CA LEU A 144 -4.22 -3.61 -15.77
C LEU A 144 -5.54 -3.48 -14.99
N LYS A 145 -6.65 -3.34 -15.72
CA LYS A 145 -7.99 -3.16 -15.12
C LYS A 145 -8.46 -4.41 -14.37
N ARG A 146 -8.10 -5.58 -14.84
CA ARG A 146 -8.47 -6.87 -14.26
C ARG A 146 -8.07 -7.00 -12.80
N SER A 147 -6.86 -6.53 -12.41
CA SER A 147 -6.41 -6.47 -11.01
C SER A 147 -7.29 -5.53 -10.19
N ALA A 148 -7.59 -4.34 -10.72
CA ALA A 148 -8.38 -3.34 -10.01
C ALA A 148 -9.84 -3.80 -9.80
N GLU A 149 -10.43 -4.42 -10.81
CA GLU A 149 -11.79 -4.99 -10.75
C GLU A 149 -11.86 -6.13 -9.73
N ARG A 150 -10.86 -7.01 -9.76
CA ARG A 150 -10.79 -8.13 -8.83
C ARG A 150 -10.59 -7.67 -7.39
N PHE A 151 -9.68 -6.74 -7.16
CA PHE A 151 -9.49 -6.14 -5.83
C PHE A 151 -10.78 -5.51 -5.30
N LYS A 152 -11.48 -4.75 -6.14
CA LYS A 152 -12.76 -4.14 -5.77
C LYS A 152 -13.82 -5.20 -5.44
N ALA A 153 -13.92 -6.25 -6.23
CA ALA A 153 -14.85 -7.36 -5.97
C ALA A 153 -14.57 -8.03 -4.62
N MET A 154 -13.28 -8.21 -4.28
CA MET A 154 -12.85 -8.83 -3.03
C MET A 154 -13.05 -7.93 -1.81
N THR A 155 -12.74 -6.64 -1.93
CA THR A 155 -12.65 -5.74 -0.78
C THR A 155 -13.81 -4.75 -0.65
N GLY A 156 -14.50 -4.47 -1.74
CA GLY A 156 -15.47 -3.37 -1.85
C GLY A 156 -14.80 -2.00 -2.04
N GLN A 157 -13.46 -1.91 -1.97
CA GLN A 157 -12.71 -0.67 -2.11
C GLN A 157 -12.10 -0.56 -3.52
N PRO A 158 -12.03 0.64 -4.11
CA PRO A 158 -11.36 0.82 -5.39
C PRO A 158 -9.83 0.73 -5.20
N MET A 159 -9.13 0.31 -6.27
CA MET A 159 -7.68 0.37 -6.36
C MET A 159 -7.25 1.75 -6.88
N ASP A 160 -6.14 2.27 -6.37
CA ASP A 160 -5.56 3.53 -6.87
C ASP A 160 -5.12 3.35 -8.35
N PRO A 161 -5.21 4.41 -9.19
CA PRO A 161 -4.84 4.35 -10.60
C PRO A 161 -3.31 4.38 -10.78
N LEU A 162 -2.64 3.44 -10.13
CA LEU A 162 -1.20 3.23 -10.16
C LEU A 162 -0.88 1.82 -10.64
N TRP A 163 0.22 1.66 -11.39
CA TRP A 163 0.71 0.35 -11.78
C TRP A 163 2.23 0.25 -11.64
N ARG A 164 2.72 -0.96 -11.44
CA ARG A 164 4.15 -1.27 -11.46
C ARG A 164 4.43 -2.36 -12.48
N ALA A 165 5.45 -2.15 -13.29
CA ALA A 165 5.84 -3.14 -14.30
C ALA A 165 6.56 -4.32 -13.63
N PRO A 166 6.14 -5.59 -13.86
CA PRO A 166 6.88 -6.76 -13.38
C PRO A 166 8.34 -6.75 -13.81
N GLY A 167 9.24 -6.97 -12.84
CA GLY A 167 10.68 -6.89 -13.03
C GLY A 167 11.20 -5.48 -13.35
N GLY A 168 10.38 -4.45 -13.26
CA GLY A 168 10.74 -3.05 -13.55
C GLY A 168 10.95 -2.75 -15.04
N HIS A 169 10.62 -3.68 -15.94
CA HIS A 169 10.85 -3.53 -17.38
C HIS A 169 9.60 -3.03 -18.11
N LEU A 170 9.75 -1.91 -18.79
CA LEU A 170 8.71 -1.29 -19.60
C LEU A 170 9.34 -0.55 -20.80
N SER A 171 8.50 -0.05 -21.70
CA SER A 171 8.91 0.85 -22.78
C SER A 171 8.08 2.13 -22.76
N ALA A 172 8.49 3.13 -23.53
CA ALA A 172 7.71 4.33 -23.75
C ALA A 172 6.31 4.02 -24.29
N THR A 173 6.18 2.98 -25.12
CA THR A 173 4.89 2.49 -25.66
C THR A 173 3.98 2.00 -24.53
N THR A 174 4.46 1.08 -23.68
CA THR A 174 3.65 0.51 -22.59
C THR A 174 3.33 1.55 -21.52
N GLU A 175 4.23 2.50 -21.27
CA GLU A 175 3.95 3.61 -20.36
C GLU A 175 2.86 4.55 -20.91
N ALA A 176 2.91 4.86 -22.22
CA ALA A 176 1.88 5.65 -22.87
C ALA A 176 0.51 4.95 -22.84
N TRP A 177 0.48 3.66 -23.12
CA TRP A 177 -0.73 2.83 -23.04
C TRP A 177 -1.32 2.83 -21.62
N ALA A 178 -0.49 2.60 -20.61
CA ALA A 178 -0.96 2.63 -19.23
C ALA A 178 -1.59 3.97 -18.87
N LYS A 179 -0.98 5.10 -19.28
CA LYS A 179 -1.55 6.44 -19.08
C LYS A 179 -2.88 6.61 -19.77
N GLN A 180 -3.03 6.12 -21.01
CA GLN A 180 -4.31 6.15 -21.74
C GLN A 180 -5.38 5.28 -21.06
N CYS A 181 -4.99 4.18 -20.44
CA CYS A 181 -5.88 3.34 -19.64
C CYS A 181 -6.21 3.95 -18.25
N GLY A 182 -5.59 5.06 -17.88
CA GLY A 182 -5.80 5.72 -16.59
C GLY A 182 -4.88 5.24 -15.47
N PHE A 183 -3.69 4.68 -15.77
CA PHE A 183 -2.73 4.24 -14.75
C PHE A 183 -1.39 4.96 -14.89
N ALA A 184 -0.84 5.48 -13.79
CA ALA A 184 0.52 5.99 -13.73
C ALA A 184 1.50 4.90 -13.33
N HIS A 185 2.65 4.83 -14.01
CA HIS A 185 3.71 3.89 -13.63
C HIS A 185 4.42 4.34 -12.36
N VAL A 186 4.72 3.37 -11.50
CA VAL A 186 5.49 3.55 -10.26
C VAL A 186 6.74 2.69 -10.32
N ALA A 187 7.89 3.33 -10.44
CA ALA A 187 9.18 2.70 -10.24
C ALA A 187 9.58 2.76 -8.75
N TRP A 188 10.72 2.21 -8.43
CA TRP A 188 11.39 2.39 -7.13
C TRP A 188 12.69 3.18 -7.30
N ALA A 189 13.13 3.83 -6.23
CA ALA A 189 14.41 4.51 -6.23
C ALA A 189 15.58 3.50 -6.34
N PRO A 190 16.73 3.86 -6.91
CA PRO A 190 17.88 2.95 -6.94
C PRO A 190 18.29 2.43 -5.56
N ALA A 191 18.18 3.27 -4.53
CA ALA A 191 18.37 2.86 -3.13
C ALA A 191 17.21 2.07 -2.55
N GLY A 192 16.04 2.17 -3.16
CA GLY A 192 14.79 1.56 -2.71
C GLY A 192 14.63 0.09 -3.06
N PHE A 193 15.47 -0.46 -3.94
CA PHE A 193 15.52 -1.91 -4.17
C PHE A 193 16.09 -2.60 -2.93
N LEU A 194 15.22 -3.20 -2.13
CA LEU A 194 15.58 -3.79 -0.84
C LEU A 194 16.28 -5.15 -0.96
N GLY A 195 16.25 -5.77 -2.14
CA GLY A 195 17.03 -6.96 -2.46
C GLY A 195 16.49 -8.27 -1.88
N ASP A 196 15.25 -8.28 -1.43
CA ASP A 196 14.59 -9.44 -0.83
C ASP A 196 14.47 -10.66 -1.77
N GLU A 197 14.59 -10.45 -3.09
CA GLU A 197 14.59 -11.51 -4.12
C GLU A 197 16.01 -12.02 -4.47
N LEU A 198 17.06 -11.35 -3.96
CA LEU A 198 18.44 -11.73 -4.26
C LEU A 198 18.86 -12.99 -3.48
N PRO A 199 19.77 -13.82 -4.04
CA PRO A 199 20.25 -15.02 -3.35
C PRO A 199 20.91 -14.71 -2.00
N SER A 200 20.45 -15.36 -0.93
CA SER A 200 20.90 -15.10 0.45
C SER A 200 22.41 -15.28 0.64
N GLU A 201 23.01 -16.23 -0.07
CA GLU A 201 24.44 -16.57 0.03
C GLU A 201 25.34 -15.43 -0.48
N ARG A 202 24.84 -14.61 -1.41
CA ARG A 202 25.57 -13.48 -1.99
C ARG A 202 25.16 -12.14 -1.41
N TYR A 203 23.94 -12.07 -0.90
CA TYR A 203 23.31 -10.87 -0.38
C TYR A 203 22.63 -11.18 0.95
N PRO A 204 23.41 -11.36 2.03
CA PRO A 204 22.86 -11.63 3.34
C PRO A 204 22.01 -10.47 3.85
N ASN A 205 21.04 -10.78 4.71
CA ASN A 205 20.05 -9.80 5.18
C ASN A 205 20.70 -8.58 5.85
N ASP A 206 21.69 -8.79 6.71
CA ASP A 206 22.40 -7.72 7.40
C ASP A 206 23.06 -6.72 6.42
N ALA A 207 23.64 -7.21 5.32
CA ALA A 207 24.24 -6.35 4.29
C ALA A 207 23.15 -5.56 3.53
N LEU A 208 22.00 -6.18 3.23
CA LEU A 208 20.87 -5.50 2.60
C LEU A 208 20.30 -4.42 3.53
N LEU A 209 20.13 -4.71 4.81
CA LEU A 209 19.68 -3.75 5.82
C LEU A 209 20.63 -2.55 5.92
N GLN A 210 21.94 -2.78 6.06
CA GLN A 210 22.94 -1.72 6.14
C GLN A 210 22.96 -0.84 4.89
N LYS A 211 22.86 -1.47 3.70
CA LYS A 211 22.74 -0.74 2.43
C LYS A 211 21.51 0.16 2.44
N ALA A 212 20.33 -0.37 2.77
CA ALA A 212 19.09 0.39 2.80
C ALA A 212 19.18 1.56 3.80
N LEU A 213 19.60 1.29 5.04
CA LEU A 213 19.74 2.30 6.07
C LEU A 213 20.75 3.41 5.72
N SER A 214 21.82 3.09 5.00
CA SER A 214 22.81 4.10 4.61
C SER A 214 22.43 4.91 3.37
N SER A 215 21.59 4.35 2.50
CA SER A 215 21.36 4.88 1.15
C SER A 215 20.01 5.56 0.97
N LEU A 216 18.96 5.14 1.70
CA LEU A 216 17.62 5.72 1.57
C LEU A 216 17.59 7.19 1.97
N ARG A 217 16.83 7.98 1.21
CA ARG A 217 16.68 9.44 1.33
C ARG A 217 15.20 9.82 1.35
N ASP A 218 14.94 11.09 1.60
CA ASP A 218 13.62 11.71 1.48
C ASP A 218 13.07 11.53 0.06
N GLY A 219 11.81 11.10 -0.03
CA GLY A 219 11.12 10.85 -1.29
C GLY A 219 11.37 9.47 -1.90
N ASP A 220 12.25 8.65 -1.34
CA ASP A 220 12.55 7.33 -1.91
C ASP A 220 11.37 6.37 -1.78
N ILE A 221 11.03 5.74 -2.91
CA ILE A 221 10.08 4.63 -3.00
C ILE A 221 10.86 3.33 -2.91
N THR A 222 10.53 2.48 -1.95
CA THR A 222 11.16 1.17 -1.82
C THR A 222 10.38 0.09 -2.58
N MET A 223 11.01 -1.07 -2.78
CA MET A 223 10.37 -2.26 -3.33
C MET A 223 10.89 -3.51 -2.60
N ALA A 224 9.95 -4.30 -2.11
CA ALA A 224 10.12 -5.64 -1.59
C ALA A 224 8.84 -6.44 -1.92
N HIS A 225 8.79 -7.72 -1.54
CA HIS A 225 7.67 -8.59 -1.83
C HIS A 225 7.01 -9.13 -0.56
N LEU A 226 5.78 -9.60 -0.68
CA LEU A 226 5.06 -10.29 0.40
C LEU A 226 5.57 -11.74 0.60
N GLY A 227 6.76 -12.00 0.13
CA GLY A 227 7.49 -13.27 0.21
C GLY A 227 7.99 -13.72 -1.16
N ILE A 228 9.14 -14.35 -1.18
CA ILE A 228 9.84 -14.83 -2.37
C ILE A 228 10.08 -16.34 -2.28
N TRP A 229 9.91 -17.04 -3.41
CA TRP A 229 10.09 -18.49 -3.49
C TRP A 229 11.53 -18.96 -3.34
N SER A 230 12.46 -18.21 -3.94
CA SER A 230 13.85 -18.65 -4.11
C SER A 230 14.75 -18.30 -2.93
N ARG A 231 14.35 -17.37 -2.06
CA ARG A 231 15.20 -16.94 -0.94
C ARG A 231 15.05 -17.86 0.26
N ARG A 232 16.16 -18.47 0.68
CA ARG A 232 16.20 -19.42 1.81
C ARG A 232 16.09 -18.74 3.17
N ASP A 233 16.60 -17.52 3.27
CA ASP A 233 16.60 -16.69 4.45
C ASP A 233 15.68 -15.50 4.19
N PRO A 234 14.39 -15.57 4.57
CA PRO A 234 13.41 -14.54 4.20
C PRO A 234 13.79 -13.16 4.73
N TRP A 235 13.72 -12.16 3.86
CA TRP A 235 14.11 -10.80 4.17
C TRP A 235 13.20 -10.16 5.24
N ALA A 236 11.88 -10.24 5.09
CA ALA A 236 10.95 -9.51 5.95
C ALA A 236 11.07 -9.85 7.44
N PRO A 237 11.21 -11.12 7.87
CA PRO A 237 11.43 -11.44 9.28
C PRO A 237 12.71 -10.86 9.86
N ALA A 238 13.77 -10.80 9.05
CA ALA A 238 15.08 -10.33 9.49
C ALA A 238 15.22 -8.81 9.45
N ASP A 239 14.75 -8.18 8.38
CA ASP A 239 15.14 -6.82 8.04
C ASP A 239 14.02 -5.77 8.13
N LEU A 240 12.74 -6.15 7.98
CA LEU A 240 11.66 -5.15 7.90
C LEU A 240 11.55 -4.31 9.16
N GLU A 241 11.47 -4.93 10.33
CA GLU A 241 11.37 -4.21 11.59
C GLU A 241 12.64 -3.42 11.94
N PRO A 242 13.87 -3.96 11.78
CA PRO A 242 15.10 -3.20 11.90
C PRO A 242 15.20 -2.03 10.92
N LEU A 243 14.73 -2.17 9.68
CA LEU A 243 14.70 -1.09 8.69
C LEU A 243 13.79 0.04 9.14
N ILE A 244 12.54 -0.27 9.50
CA ILE A 244 11.57 0.71 10.01
C ILE A 244 12.15 1.45 11.22
N THR A 245 12.55 0.73 12.25
CA THR A 245 13.10 1.31 13.47
C THR A 245 14.36 2.14 13.21
N GLY A 246 15.22 1.69 12.30
CA GLY A 246 16.43 2.40 11.90
C GLY A 246 16.14 3.72 11.19
N LEU A 247 15.14 3.74 10.30
CA LEU A 247 14.70 4.95 9.61
C LEU A 247 13.97 5.91 10.55
N GLU A 248 13.10 5.43 11.44
CA GLU A 248 12.46 6.24 12.48
C GLU A 248 13.49 6.94 13.38
N ARG A 249 14.53 6.21 13.83
CA ARG A 249 15.64 6.81 14.62
C ARG A 249 16.41 7.86 13.85
N LYS A 250 16.44 7.80 12.52
CA LYS A 250 17.02 8.84 11.66
C LYS A 250 16.08 10.03 11.44
N GLY A 251 14.84 9.94 11.92
CA GLY A 251 13.82 10.98 11.82
C GLY A 251 12.99 10.88 10.53
N PHE A 252 13.01 9.76 9.82
CA PHE A 252 12.12 9.53 8.69
C PHE A 252 10.72 9.15 9.16
N CYS A 253 9.73 9.58 8.38
CA CYS A 253 8.36 9.13 8.45
C CYS A 253 8.03 8.23 7.25
N PHE A 254 6.87 7.60 7.30
CA PHE A 254 6.38 6.74 6.24
C PHE A 254 5.00 7.22 5.79
N ALA A 255 4.73 7.07 4.49
CA ALA A 255 3.43 7.41 3.91
C ALA A 255 3.11 6.49 2.73
N THR A 256 1.88 6.52 2.26
CA THR A 256 1.48 5.83 1.02
C THR A 256 1.83 6.67 -0.21
N LEU A 257 1.80 6.07 -1.40
CA LEU A 257 1.99 6.80 -2.64
C LEU A 257 0.87 7.82 -2.93
N ARG A 258 -0.25 7.79 -2.19
CA ARG A 258 -1.27 8.84 -2.24
C ARG A 258 -0.71 10.18 -1.79
N ASP A 259 0.30 10.18 -0.92
CA ASP A 259 0.94 11.37 -0.38
C ASP A 259 2.24 11.73 -1.12
N HIS A 260 2.68 10.90 -2.08
CA HIS A 260 3.92 11.13 -2.81
C HIS A 260 3.76 12.27 -3.83
N PRO A 261 4.59 13.34 -3.79
CA PRO A 261 4.43 14.54 -4.62
C PRO A 261 4.31 14.25 -6.12
N GLN A 262 5.02 13.25 -6.63
CA GLN A 262 4.98 12.85 -8.05
C GLN A 262 3.59 12.33 -8.49
N TYR A 263 2.84 11.70 -7.58
CA TYR A 263 1.58 11.02 -7.91
C TYR A 263 0.34 11.79 -7.48
N GLN A 264 0.44 12.76 -6.57
CA GLN A 264 -0.71 13.51 -6.06
C GLN A 264 -1.54 14.17 -7.17
N ALA A 265 -0.89 14.83 -8.13
CA ALA A 265 -1.59 15.47 -9.24
C ALA A 265 -2.32 14.45 -10.12
N TRP A 266 -1.67 13.29 -10.39
CA TRP A 266 -2.28 12.21 -11.15
C TRP A 266 -3.49 11.63 -10.42
N LEU A 267 -3.34 11.29 -9.15
CA LEU A 267 -4.40 10.70 -8.33
C LEU A 267 -5.59 11.65 -8.16
N GLY A 268 -5.35 12.95 -8.04
CA GLY A 268 -6.40 13.95 -8.00
C GLY A 268 -7.19 14.10 -9.31
N ALA A 269 -6.54 13.89 -10.46
CA ALA A 269 -7.16 13.96 -11.78
C ALA A 269 -7.81 12.64 -12.24
N HIS A 270 -7.38 11.50 -11.68
CA HIS A 270 -7.84 10.16 -12.05
C HIS A 270 -8.44 9.48 -10.81
N PRO A 271 -9.74 9.60 -10.56
CA PRO A 271 -10.36 8.93 -9.42
C PRO A 271 -10.14 7.43 -9.53
N ALA A 272 -9.96 6.78 -8.38
CA ALA A 272 -9.73 5.35 -8.28
C ALA A 272 -10.74 4.54 -9.12
N HIS A 273 -10.27 3.52 -9.82
CA HIS A 273 -11.08 2.76 -10.77
C HIS A 273 -12.32 2.15 -10.09
N THR A 274 -13.44 2.83 -10.29
CA THR A 274 -14.74 2.25 -10.04
C THR A 274 -15.16 1.56 -11.32
N ALA A 275 -15.45 0.23 -11.29
CA ALA A 275 -16.03 -0.43 -12.46
C ALA A 275 -17.19 0.42 -13.01
N ALA A 276 -17.20 0.64 -14.31
CA ALA A 276 -18.35 1.25 -14.97
C ALA A 276 -19.61 0.44 -14.58
N ARG A 277 -20.66 1.18 -14.20
CA ARG A 277 -21.96 0.58 -13.90
C ARG A 277 -22.56 -0.05 -15.15
#